data_c56d1651beb700bf850c36f736e0c2b1
#
_entry.id   c56d1651beb700bf850c36f736e0c2b1
#
_cell.length_a   1.000
_cell.length_b   1.000
_cell.length_c   1.000
_cell.angle_alpha   90.00
_cell.angle_beta   90.00
_cell.angle_gamma   90.00
#
_symmetry.space_group_name_H-M   'P 1'
#
loop_
_entity.id
_entity.type
_entity.pdbx_description
1 polymer ?
#
loop_
_entity_poly.entity_id
_entity_poly.type
_entity_poly.pdbx_seq_one_letter_code
_entity_poly.pdbx_strand_id
1 'polypeptide(L)'
;MQPIVSVTNLPKTYASGFQALKNINLAINRGEIFALLGPNGAGKTTLISIVCGIVNASEGSVTVDGRDIAADYRGARSLIGLVPQELTTDSFETVWATVSFSRGLFGKPKNPAYIEKVLRDLSLWEKRDSKIITLSGGMKRRVLIAKALSHEPRVLFLDEPTAGVDVELRRDMWKLVRSLAASGVTIILTTHYIDEAEEMADRIGVINGGEIMLVEEKTELMRKLGKKQLTLQLETPLSALPAALAGYGLDVAKGGNELIYTYEGDGGRTDIIALLKALDDASIRFKDLHTTQSSLEDIFVSLLRGNQ
;
A
#
# COMPACT_ATOMS: atom_id res chain seq x y z
N MET A 1 -9.02 -17.52 10.09
CA MET A 1 -10.19 -16.70 9.70
C MET A 1 -10.39 -16.82 8.20
N GLN A 2 -11.64 -16.83 7.71
CA GLN A 2 -11.86 -16.81 6.26
C GLN A 2 -11.52 -15.40 5.71
N PRO A 3 -10.77 -15.32 4.59
CA PRO A 3 -10.45 -14.06 3.95
C PRO A 3 -11.73 -13.38 3.44
N ILE A 4 -11.75 -12.04 3.45
CA ILE A 4 -12.88 -11.29 2.89
C ILE A 4 -12.79 -11.20 1.36
N VAL A 5 -11.58 -11.18 0.81
CA VAL A 5 -11.33 -11.30 -0.63
C VAL A 5 -10.39 -12.49 -0.84
N SER A 6 -10.78 -13.41 -1.71
CA SER A 6 -9.94 -14.55 -2.11
C SER A 6 -9.85 -14.59 -3.63
N VAL A 7 -8.63 -14.63 -4.13
CA VAL A 7 -8.29 -14.77 -5.54
C VAL A 7 -7.50 -16.06 -5.70
N THR A 8 -7.92 -16.92 -6.59
CA THR A 8 -7.31 -18.24 -6.80
C THR A 8 -7.03 -18.49 -8.26
N ASN A 9 -5.76 -18.75 -8.58
CA ASN A 9 -5.27 -19.10 -9.91
C ASN A 9 -5.82 -18.17 -11.01
N LEU A 10 -5.69 -16.86 -10.81
CA LEU A 10 -6.29 -15.83 -11.67
C LEU A 10 -5.31 -15.33 -12.73
N PRO A 11 -5.37 -15.78 -14.00
CA PRO A 11 -4.69 -15.16 -15.12
C PRO A 11 -5.59 -14.12 -15.78
N LYS A 12 -4.98 -13.18 -16.50
CA LYS A 12 -5.68 -12.29 -17.42
C LYS A 12 -4.87 -12.02 -18.66
N THR A 13 -5.41 -12.45 -19.81
CA THR A 13 -4.90 -12.11 -21.14
C THR A 13 -5.96 -11.28 -21.87
N TYR A 14 -5.58 -10.17 -22.43
CA TYR A 14 -6.44 -9.32 -23.25
C TYR A 14 -6.47 -9.81 -24.70
N ALA A 15 -7.46 -9.38 -25.47
CA ALA A 15 -7.62 -9.76 -26.89
C ALA A 15 -6.40 -9.42 -27.76
N SER A 16 -5.58 -8.46 -27.35
CA SER A 16 -4.31 -8.12 -27.99
C SER A 16 -3.19 -9.16 -27.79
N GLY A 17 -3.42 -10.20 -26.99
CA GLY A 17 -2.39 -11.15 -26.57
C GLY A 17 -1.57 -10.71 -25.36
N PHE A 18 -1.77 -9.50 -24.86
CA PHE A 18 -1.07 -9.00 -23.67
C PHE A 18 -1.55 -9.72 -22.41
N GLN A 19 -0.66 -10.43 -21.73
CA GLN A 19 -0.92 -11.09 -20.45
C GLN A 19 -0.66 -10.10 -19.30
N ALA A 20 -1.73 -9.56 -18.74
CA ALA A 20 -1.66 -8.57 -17.67
C ALA A 20 -1.52 -9.20 -16.28
N LEU A 21 -2.05 -10.41 -16.09
CA LEU A 21 -1.92 -11.18 -14.85
C LEU A 21 -1.56 -12.63 -15.18
N LYS A 22 -0.67 -13.20 -14.35
CA LYS A 22 -0.22 -14.57 -14.41
C LYS A 22 -0.56 -15.23 -13.09
N ASN A 23 -1.42 -16.23 -13.10
CA ASN A 23 -1.73 -17.10 -11.96
C ASN A 23 -1.74 -16.42 -10.57
N ILE A 24 -2.48 -15.32 -10.41
CA ILE A 24 -2.56 -14.57 -9.15
C ILE A 24 -3.28 -15.42 -8.10
N ASN A 25 -2.63 -15.56 -6.93
CA ASN A 25 -3.21 -16.09 -5.72
C ASN A 25 -3.06 -15.05 -4.61
N LEU A 26 -4.19 -14.62 -4.02
CA LEU A 26 -4.21 -13.56 -3.03
C LEU A 26 -5.36 -13.75 -2.06
N ALA A 27 -5.06 -13.67 -0.75
CA ALA A 27 -6.05 -13.66 0.31
C ALA A 27 -5.92 -12.39 1.15
N ILE A 28 -7.02 -11.66 1.30
CA ILE A 28 -7.09 -10.41 2.08
C ILE A 28 -8.02 -10.65 3.27
N ASN A 29 -7.56 -10.26 4.46
CA ASN A 29 -8.27 -10.49 5.70
C ASN A 29 -9.32 -9.39 5.95
N ARG A 30 -10.31 -9.72 6.77
CA ARG A 30 -11.36 -8.77 7.14
C ARG A 30 -10.80 -7.68 8.07
N GLY A 31 -11.13 -6.41 7.77
CA GLY A 31 -10.81 -5.25 8.61
C GLY A 31 -9.37 -4.77 8.50
N GLU A 32 -8.52 -5.38 7.63
CA GLU A 32 -7.16 -4.90 7.40
C GLU A 32 -7.10 -3.79 6.36
N ILE A 33 -6.04 -3.02 6.40
CA ILE A 33 -5.59 -2.17 5.30
C ILE A 33 -4.52 -2.95 4.53
N PHE A 34 -4.87 -3.40 3.34
CA PHE A 34 -3.97 -4.12 2.44
C PHE A 34 -3.45 -3.19 1.35
N ALA A 35 -2.14 -3.02 1.23
CA ALA A 35 -1.52 -2.28 0.14
C ALA A 35 -0.98 -3.23 -0.94
N LEU A 36 -1.41 -3.03 -2.18
CA LEU A 36 -0.84 -3.69 -3.35
C LEU A 36 0.19 -2.75 -4.00
N LEU A 37 1.45 -3.00 -3.71
CA LEU A 37 2.59 -2.21 -4.16
C LEU A 37 3.18 -2.77 -5.45
N GLY A 38 3.48 -1.91 -6.41
CA GLY A 38 4.13 -2.34 -7.66
C GLY A 38 4.29 -1.19 -8.65
N PRO A 39 5.19 -1.33 -9.64
CA PRO A 39 5.41 -0.32 -10.66
C PRO A 39 4.17 -0.13 -11.56
N ASN A 40 4.19 0.93 -12.36
CA ASN A 40 3.17 1.12 -13.38
C ASN A 40 3.19 -0.03 -14.40
N GLY A 41 2.00 -0.52 -14.77
CA GLY A 41 1.89 -1.69 -15.65
C GLY A 41 2.07 -3.06 -14.98
N ALA A 42 2.31 -3.12 -13.67
CA ALA A 42 2.48 -4.39 -12.95
C ALA A 42 1.22 -5.27 -12.87
N GLY A 43 0.03 -4.73 -13.22
CA GLY A 43 -1.23 -5.46 -13.18
C GLY A 43 -2.19 -5.03 -12.06
N LYS A 44 -1.84 -4.06 -11.23
CA LYS A 44 -2.63 -3.59 -10.06
C LYS A 44 -4.08 -3.25 -10.43
N THR A 45 -4.28 -2.29 -11.36
CA THR A 45 -5.60 -1.85 -11.82
C THR A 45 -6.37 -2.97 -12.51
N THR A 46 -5.68 -3.87 -13.24
CA THR A 46 -6.33 -5.04 -13.85
C THR A 46 -6.89 -5.98 -12.78
N LEU A 47 -6.11 -6.28 -11.73
CA LEU A 47 -6.56 -7.13 -10.62
C LEU A 47 -7.78 -6.51 -9.92
N ILE A 48 -7.71 -5.23 -9.53
CA ILE A 48 -8.85 -4.52 -8.93
C ILE A 48 -10.07 -4.55 -9.85
N SER A 49 -9.89 -4.26 -11.14
CA SER A 49 -11.00 -4.23 -12.12
C SER A 49 -11.69 -5.59 -12.24
N ILE A 50 -10.95 -6.71 -12.12
CA ILE A 50 -11.55 -8.05 -12.11
C ILE A 50 -12.31 -8.27 -10.81
N VAL A 51 -11.72 -8.01 -9.65
CA VAL A 51 -12.39 -8.20 -8.35
C VAL A 51 -13.66 -7.35 -8.25
N CYS A 52 -13.64 -6.12 -8.77
CA CYS A 52 -14.81 -5.23 -8.82
C CYS A 52 -15.81 -5.61 -9.93
N GLY A 53 -15.51 -6.62 -10.75
CA GLY A 53 -16.37 -7.11 -11.83
C GLY A 53 -16.51 -6.14 -13.01
N ILE A 54 -15.54 -5.26 -13.24
CA ILE A 54 -15.47 -4.36 -14.41
C ILE A 54 -14.86 -5.10 -15.61
N VAL A 55 -13.85 -5.93 -15.33
CA VAL A 55 -13.18 -6.76 -16.33
C VAL A 55 -13.41 -8.23 -15.99
N ASN A 56 -13.72 -9.03 -16.99
CA ASN A 56 -13.88 -10.48 -16.79
C ASN A 56 -12.51 -11.16 -16.65
N ALA A 57 -12.39 -12.07 -15.72
CA ALA A 57 -11.26 -12.98 -15.63
C ALA A 57 -11.15 -13.84 -16.90
N SER A 58 -9.94 -14.28 -17.25
CA SER A 58 -9.77 -15.29 -18.30
C SER A 58 -10.07 -16.70 -17.77
N GLU A 59 -9.58 -16.99 -16.56
CA GLU A 59 -9.74 -18.22 -15.81
C GLU A 59 -9.63 -17.91 -14.30
N GLY A 60 -9.68 -18.96 -13.47
CA GLY A 60 -9.56 -18.83 -12.02
C GLY A 60 -10.87 -18.43 -11.34
N SER A 61 -10.79 -18.13 -10.04
CA SER A 61 -11.94 -17.73 -9.24
C SER A 61 -11.63 -16.58 -8.31
N VAL A 62 -12.63 -15.74 -8.07
CA VAL A 62 -12.54 -14.64 -7.11
C VAL A 62 -13.81 -14.62 -6.27
N THR A 63 -13.65 -14.55 -4.96
CA THR A 63 -14.78 -14.40 -4.03
C THR A 63 -14.61 -13.16 -3.16
N VAL A 64 -15.72 -12.51 -2.86
CA VAL A 64 -15.79 -11.39 -1.91
C VAL A 64 -16.81 -11.74 -0.84
N ASP A 65 -16.33 -11.87 0.39
CA ASP A 65 -17.13 -12.32 1.55
C ASP A 65 -17.90 -13.64 1.25
N GLY A 66 -17.20 -14.59 0.62
CA GLY A 66 -17.75 -15.89 0.21
C GLY A 66 -18.64 -15.86 -1.03
N ARG A 67 -18.87 -14.71 -1.66
CA ARG A 67 -19.68 -14.58 -2.89
C ARG A 67 -18.77 -14.58 -4.11
N ASP A 68 -19.03 -15.48 -5.05
CA ASP A 68 -18.30 -15.53 -6.31
C ASP A 68 -18.67 -14.33 -7.20
N ILE A 69 -17.66 -13.62 -7.74
CA ILE A 69 -17.85 -12.39 -8.51
C ILE A 69 -18.54 -12.64 -9.87
N ALA A 70 -18.54 -13.85 -10.38
CA ALA A 70 -19.18 -14.23 -11.64
C ALA A 70 -20.57 -14.83 -11.40
N ALA A 71 -20.67 -15.81 -10.51
CA ALA A 71 -21.91 -16.53 -10.23
C ALA A 71 -22.92 -15.69 -9.43
N ASP A 72 -22.45 -14.94 -8.40
CA ASP A 72 -23.26 -14.01 -7.60
C ASP A 72 -22.74 -12.56 -7.74
N TYR A 73 -22.63 -12.10 -8.98
CA TYR A 73 -22.05 -10.78 -9.28
C TYR A 73 -22.77 -9.61 -8.59
N ARG A 74 -24.11 -9.70 -8.43
CA ARG A 74 -24.87 -8.63 -7.73
C ARG A 74 -24.58 -8.63 -6.23
N GLY A 75 -24.56 -9.80 -5.63
CA GLY A 75 -24.22 -9.96 -4.21
C GLY A 75 -22.80 -9.53 -3.93
N ALA A 76 -21.84 -9.96 -4.73
CA ALA A 76 -20.44 -9.56 -4.58
C ALA A 76 -20.24 -8.04 -4.74
N ARG A 77 -20.76 -7.45 -5.81
CA ARG A 77 -20.64 -5.98 -6.06
C ARG A 77 -21.33 -5.14 -4.99
N SER A 78 -22.42 -5.63 -4.38
CA SER A 78 -23.07 -4.91 -3.28
C SER A 78 -22.21 -4.75 -2.03
N LEU A 79 -21.14 -5.54 -1.92
CA LEU A 79 -20.18 -5.52 -0.82
C LEU A 79 -18.94 -4.66 -1.13
N ILE A 80 -18.79 -4.20 -2.36
CA ILE A 80 -17.59 -3.52 -2.86
C ILE A 80 -17.87 -2.04 -3.10
N GLY A 81 -17.05 -1.17 -2.55
CA GLY A 81 -16.89 0.22 -2.99
C GLY A 81 -15.60 0.35 -3.81
N LEU A 82 -15.64 1.11 -4.88
CA LEU A 82 -14.47 1.40 -5.72
C LEU A 82 -14.28 2.90 -5.90
N VAL A 83 -13.08 3.37 -5.63
CA VAL A 83 -12.62 4.72 -5.96
C VAL A 83 -11.54 4.59 -7.03
N PRO A 84 -11.82 4.94 -8.28
CA PRO A 84 -10.84 4.86 -9.36
C PRO A 84 -9.77 5.95 -9.23
N GLN A 85 -8.66 5.77 -9.92
CA GLN A 85 -7.57 6.74 -9.99
C GLN A 85 -8.03 8.08 -10.56
N GLU A 86 -8.83 8.07 -11.64
CA GLU A 86 -9.33 9.27 -12.28
C GLU A 86 -10.53 9.87 -11.54
N LEU A 87 -10.58 11.21 -11.47
CA LEU A 87 -11.65 11.97 -10.80
C LEU A 87 -12.86 12.16 -11.75
N THR A 88 -13.48 11.05 -12.16
CA THR A 88 -14.66 11.09 -13.02
C THR A 88 -15.95 11.16 -12.19
N THR A 89 -16.60 12.32 -12.16
CA THR A 89 -17.92 12.51 -11.54
C THR A 89 -18.77 13.43 -12.39
N ASP A 90 -20.09 13.39 -12.21
CA ASP A 90 -20.98 14.39 -12.77
C ASP A 90 -20.72 15.74 -12.09
N SER A 91 -20.08 16.63 -12.84
CA SER A 91 -19.55 17.89 -12.30
C SER A 91 -20.65 18.91 -11.94
N PHE A 92 -21.85 18.78 -12.51
CA PHE A 92 -22.95 19.75 -12.35
C PHE A 92 -23.90 19.42 -11.21
N GLU A 93 -23.88 18.19 -10.71
CA GLU A 93 -24.68 17.76 -9.58
C GLU A 93 -24.10 18.22 -8.23
N THR A 94 -24.96 18.26 -7.21
CA THR A 94 -24.52 18.53 -5.83
C THR A 94 -23.90 17.29 -5.20
N VAL A 95 -23.08 17.50 -4.17
CA VAL A 95 -22.47 16.41 -3.40
C VAL A 95 -23.55 15.48 -2.84
N TRP A 96 -24.60 16.05 -2.22
CA TRP A 96 -25.71 15.28 -1.66
C TRP A 96 -26.44 14.45 -2.71
N ALA A 97 -26.82 15.07 -3.82
CA ALA A 97 -27.53 14.39 -4.90
C ALA A 97 -26.72 13.22 -5.47
N THR A 98 -25.42 13.45 -5.73
CA THR A 98 -24.51 12.43 -6.27
C THR A 98 -24.36 11.23 -5.34
N VAL A 99 -24.14 11.45 -4.04
CA VAL A 99 -23.94 10.36 -3.08
C VAL A 99 -25.26 9.61 -2.83
N SER A 100 -26.38 10.34 -2.73
CA SER A 100 -27.71 9.73 -2.56
C SER A 100 -28.13 8.91 -3.78
N PHE A 101 -27.85 9.40 -5.00
CA PHE A 101 -28.10 8.69 -6.25
C PHE A 101 -27.27 7.40 -6.34
N SER A 102 -25.97 7.48 -5.96
CA SER A 102 -25.11 6.30 -5.94
C SER A 102 -25.67 5.19 -5.05
N ARG A 103 -26.21 5.52 -3.87
CA ARG A 103 -26.89 4.54 -3.01
C ARG A 103 -28.04 3.84 -3.72
N GLY A 104 -28.84 4.60 -4.46
CA GLY A 104 -29.98 4.09 -5.23
C GLY A 104 -29.57 3.13 -6.35
N LEU A 105 -28.42 3.36 -7.01
CA LEU A 105 -27.89 2.48 -8.05
C LEU A 105 -27.58 1.08 -7.52
N PHE A 106 -27.20 0.95 -6.24
CA PHE A 106 -27.00 -0.34 -5.60
C PHE A 106 -28.28 -0.96 -5.02
N GLY A 107 -29.47 -0.40 -5.33
CA GLY A 107 -30.74 -0.92 -4.84
C GLY A 107 -30.99 -0.72 -3.36
N LYS A 108 -30.21 0.13 -2.70
CA LYS A 108 -30.39 0.41 -1.27
C LYS A 108 -31.50 1.43 -1.04
N PRO A 109 -32.34 1.26 -0.02
CA PRO A 109 -33.37 2.24 0.32
C PRO A 109 -32.74 3.56 0.72
N LYS A 110 -33.49 4.67 0.56
CA LYS A 110 -33.04 6.00 1.01
C LYS A 110 -32.70 5.97 2.50
N ASN A 111 -31.54 6.49 2.84
CA ASN A 111 -31.11 6.62 4.24
C ASN A 111 -30.35 7.95 4.42
N PRO A 112 -31.08 9.07 4.57
CA PRO A 112 -30.47 10.40 4.72
C PRO A 112 -29.51 10.48 5.91
N ALA A 113 -29.84 9.84 7.03
CA ALA A 113 -29.00 9.86 8.23
C ALA A 113 -27.64 9.18 7.98
N TYR A 114 -27.63 8.08 7.24
CA TYR A 114 -26.38 7.42 6.87
C TYR A 114 -25.54 8.27 5.90
N ILE A 115 -26.18 8.87 4.89
CA ILE A 115 -25.47 9.77 3.94
C ILE A 115 -24.91 10.99 4.68
N GLU A 116 -25.67 11.59 5.62
CA GLU A 116 -25.17 12.67 6.44
C GLU A 116 -23.95 12.23 7.25
N LYS A 117 -24.01 11.05 7.90
CA LYS A 117 -22.86 10.49 8.62
C LYS A 117 -21.64 10.37 7.71
N VAL A 118 -21.77 9.76 6.54
CA VAL A 118 -20.68 9.61 5.58
C VAL A 118 -20.10 10.96 5.16
N LEU A 119 -20.95 11.96 4.88
CA LEU A 119 -20.47 13.29 4.49
C LEU A 119 -19.79 14.03 5.64
N ARG A 120 -20.20 13.82 6.89
CA ARG A 120 -19.53 14.38 8.07
C ARG A 120 -18.18 13.73 8.30
N ASP A 121 -18.11 12.40 8.25
CA ASP A 121 -16.87 11.63 8.40
C ASP A 121 -15.80 12.04 7.35
N LEU A 122 -16.26 12.43 6.16
CA LEU A 122 -15.44 12.89 5.05
C LEU A 122 -15.21 14.43 5.01
N SER A 123 -15.69 15.17 6.02
CA SER A 123 -15.64 16.64 6.09
C SER A 123 -16.26 17.34 4.85
N LEU A 124 -17.33 16.75 4.31
CA LEU A 124 -18.07 17.26 3.17
C LEU A 124 -19.44 17.83 3.53
N TRP A 125 -19.89 17.72 4.78
CA TRP A 125 -21.24 18.09 5.19
C TRP A 125 -21.58 19.55 4.87
N GLU A 126 -20.67 20.48 5.14
CA GLU A 126 -20.87 21.91 4.86
C GLU A 126 -20.87 22.23 3.36
N LYS A 127 -20.45 21.28 2.52
CA LYS A 127 -20.43 21.39 1.06
C LYS A 127 -21.50 20.52 0.38
N ARG A 128 -22.44 19.92 1.15
CA ARG A 128 -23.41 18.96 0.62
C ARG A 128 -24.28 19.53 -0.53
N ASP A 129 -24.59 20.81 -0.49
CA ASP A 129 -25.40 21.52 -1.48
C ASP A 129 -24.54 22.19 -2.59
N SER A 130 -23.21 22.11 -2.49
CA SER A 130 -22.29 22.67 -3.48
C SER A 130 -22.22 21.76 -4.71
N LYS A 131 -22.12 22.34 -5.89
CA LYS A 131 -21.86 21.60 -7.14
C LYS A 131 -20.44 21.05 -7.13
N ILE A 132 -20.24 19.82 -7.60
CA ILE A 132 -18.94 19.13 -7.58
C ILE A 132 -17.88 19.91 -8.36
N ILE A 133 -18.26 20.59 -9.44
CA ILE A 133 -17.33 21.40 -10.25
C ILE A 133 -16.61 22.47 -9.41
N THR A 134 -17.27 23.00 -8.38
CA THR A 134 -16.74 24.10 -7.55
C THR A 134 -15.80 23.63 -6.44
N LEU A 135 -15.62 22.32 -6.28
CA LEU A 135 -14.80 21.73 -5.22
C LEU A 135 -13.32 21.64 -5.63
N SER A 136 -12.43 21.69 -4.63
CA SER A 136 -11.02 21.39 -4.84
C SER A 136 -10.79 19.92 -5.22
N GLY A 137 -9.62 19.59 -5.79
CA GLY A 137 -9.28 18.22 -6.17
C GLY A 137 -9.41 17.24 -5.01
N GLY A 138 -8.91 17.60 -3.83
CA GLY A 138 -9.03 16.79 -2.62
C GLY A 138 -10.48 16.59 -2.16
N MET A 139 -11.32 17.63 -2.27
CA MET A 139 -12.75 17.50 -1.99
C MET A 139 -13.47 16.60 -3.01
N LYS A 140 -13.14 16.71 -4.31
CA LYS A 140 -13.66 15.80 -5.33
C LYS A 140 -13.30 14.35 -5.05
N ARG A 141 -12.06 14.09 -4.60
CA ARG A 141 -11.63 12.75 -4.19
C ARG A 141 -12.46 12.23 -3.01
N ARG A 142 -12.72 13.06 -2.00
CA ARG A 142 -13.60 12.70 -0.87
C ARG A 142 -15.04 12.42 -1.33
N VAL A 143 -15.56 13.13 -2.35
CA VAL A 143 -16.88 12.82 -2.93
C VAL A 143 -16.90 11.45 -3.59
N LEU A 144 -15.83 11.04 -4.30
CA LEU A 144 -15.72 9.69 -4.85
C LEU A 144 -15.74 8.62 -3.75
N ILE A 145 -15.04 8.87 -2.64
CA ILE A 145 -15.07 7.98 -1.48
C ILE A 145 -16.49 7.93 -0.89
N ALA A 146 -17.17 9.08 -0.74
CA ALA A 146 -18.57 9.12 -0.28
C ALA A 146 -19.50 8.30 -1.18
N LYS A 147 -19.35 8.41 -2.50
CA LYS A 147 -20.07 7.58 -3.48
C LYS A 147 -19.81 6.10 -3.25
N ALA A 148 -18.55 5.71 -3.12
CA ALA A 148 -18.15 4.33 -2.90
C ALA A 148 -18.66 3.75 -1.57
N LEU A 149 -18.81 4.58 -0.54
CA LEU A 149 -19.34 4.20 0.77
C LEU A 149 -20.87 4.25 0.85
N SER A 150 -21.56 4.90 -0.07
CA SER A 150 -22.99 5.23 0.00
C SER A 150 -23.91 4.03 0.20
N HIS A 151 -23.53 2.86 -0.25
CA HIS A 151 -24.30 1.61 -0.18
C HIS A 151 -23.84 0.64 0.93
N GLU A 152 -23.00 1.13 1.87
CA GLU A 152 -22.49 0.36 3.03
C GLU A 152 -21.65 -0.86 2.60
N PRO A 153 -20.58 -0.67 1.81
CA PRO A 153 -19.73 -1.78 1.41
C PRO A 153 -18.94 -2.33 2.59
N ARG A 154 -18.52 -3.61 2.49
CA ARG A 154 -17.60 -4.24 3.44
C ARG A 154 -16.14 -4.08 3.04
N VAL A 155 -15.91 -3.86 1.75
CA VAL A 155 -14.59 -3.74 1.12
C VAL A 155 -14.54 -2.46 0.31
N LEU A 156 -13.53 -1.64 0.51
CA LEU A 156 -13.29 -0.41 -0.25
C LEU A 156 -11.96 -0.54 -1.01
N PHE A 157 -12.04 -0.49 -2.33
CA PHE A 157 -10.89 -0.40 -3.21
C PHE A 157 -10.56 1.06 -3.51
N LEU A 158 -9.29 1.42 -3.35
CA LEU A 158 -8.73 2.73 -3.64
C LEU A 158 -7.60 2.55 -4.67
N ASP A 159 -7.85 2.92 -5.92
CA ASP A 159 -6.83 2.80 -6.97
C ASP A 159 -6.00 4.09 -7.02
N GLU A 160 -4.75 4.01 -6.56
CA GLU A 160 -3.78 5.10 -6.44
C GLU A 160 -4.38 6.37 -5.79
N PRO A 161 -4.87 6.29 -4.53
CA PRO A 161 -5.73 7.32 -3.93
C PRO A 161 -5.05 8.68 -3.78
N THR A 162 -3.72 8.76 -3.81
CA THR A 162 -2.96 9.99 -3.61
C THR A 162 -2.12 10.39 -4.82
N ALA A 163 -2.32 9.73 -5.98
CA ALA A 163 -1.62 10.09 -7.20
C ALA A 163 -1.90 11.55 -7.59
N GLY A 164 -0.83 12.33 -7.80
CA GLY A 164 -0.95 13.74 -8.18
C GLY A 164 -1.45 14.69 -7.08
N VAL A 165 -1.42 14.26 -5.82
CA VAL A 165 -1.85 15.05 -4.65
C VAL A 165 -0.63 15.57 -3.89
N ASP A 166 -0.71 16.79 -3.38
CA ASP A 166 0.34 17.37 -2.53
C ASP A 166 0.48 16.64 -1.18
N VAL A 167 1.57 16.90 -0.46
CA VAL A 167 1.96 16.21 0.78
C VAL A 167 0.92 16.38 1.89
N GLU A 168 0.28 17.56 2.00
CA GLU A 168 -0.69 17.83 3.06
C GLU A 168 -1.99 17.06 2.81
N LEU A 169 -2.53 17.13 1.58
CA LEU A 169 -3.71 16.38 1.17
C LEU A 169 -3.48 14.87 1.24
N ARG A 170 -2.26 14.39 0.97
CA ARG A 170 -1.88 12.99 1.13
C ARG A 170 -2.01 12.54 2.59
N ARG A 171 -1.45 13.30 3.53
CA ARG A 171 -1.56 13.00 4.97
C ARG A 171 -3.01 12.97 5.45
N ASP A 172 -3.84 13.90 4.96
CA ASP A 172 -5.27 13.93 5.30
C ASP A 172 -6.01 12.72 4.73
N MET A 173 -5.65 12.27 3.54
CA MET A 173 -6.18 11.02 2.96
C MET A 173 -5.78 9.80 3.81
N TRP A 174 -4.55 9.73 4.30
CA TRP A 174 -4.09 8.65 5.16
C TRP A 174 -4.87 8.57 6.48
N LYS A 175 -5.11 9.73 7.13
CA LYS A 175 -5.96 9.80 8.34
C LYS A 175 -7.37 9.29 8.05
N LEU A 176 -7.93 9.69 6.91
CA LEU A 176 -9.26 9.26 6.48
C LEU A 176 -9.32 7.74 6.27
N VAL A 177 -8.37 7.17 5.53
CA VAL A 177 -8.29 5.73 5.27
C VAL A 177 -8.22 4.95 6.59
N ARG A 178 -7.37 5.37 7.54
CA ARG A 178 -7.29 4.75 8.87
C ARG A 178 -8.61 4.85 9.66
N SER A 179 -9.31 5.98 9.59
CA SER A 179 -10.59 6.13 10.27
C SER A 179 -11.68 5.21 9.71
N LEU A 180 -11.68 5.00 8.39
CA LEU A 180 -12.58 4.06 7.71
C LEU A 180 -12.28 2.61 8.10
N ALA A 181 -11.01 2.22 8.13
CA ALA A 181 -10.60 0.90 8.59
C ALA A 181 -11.01 0.66 10.04
N ALA A 182 -10.78 1.64 10.93
CA ALA A 182 -11.21 1.57 12.33
C ALA A 182 -12.73 1.44 12.51
N SER A 183 -13.53 1.88 11.52
CA SER A 183 -14.98 1.66 11.50
C SER A 183 -15.40 0.27 11.00
N GLY A 184 -14.44 -0.61 10.68
CA GLY A 184 -14.68 -2.00 10.27
C GLY A 184 -14.71 -2.25 8.76
N VAL A 185 -14.42 -1.25 7.94
CA VAL A 185 -14.30 -1.42 6.48
C VAL A 185 -12.94 -2.01 6.16
N THR A 186 -12.90 -3.09 5.36
CA THR A 186 -11.63 -3.60 4.82
C THR A 186 -11.20 -2.71 3.67
N ILE A 187 -9.93 -2.27 3.67
CA ILE A 187 -9.43 -1.35 2.65
C ILE A 187 -8.34 -2.04 1.84
N ILE A 188 -8.46 -1.96 0.52
CA ILE A 188 -7.44 -2.39 -0.41
C ILE A 188 -7.04 -1.18 -1.23
N LEU A 189 -5.78 -0.79 -1.12
CA LEU A 189 -5.24 0.30 -1.92
C LEU A 189 -4.14 -0.18 -2.84
N THR A 190 -4.12 0.37 -4.04
CA THR A 190 -2.94 0.24 -4.91
C THR A 190 -2.08 1.47 -4.79
N THR A 191 -0.79 1.30 -4.85
CA THR A 191 0.16 2.40 -4.91
C THR A 191 1.46 1.97 -5.58
N HIS A 192 2.18 2.94 -6.12
CA HIS A 192 3.57 2.80 -6.49
C HIS A 192 4.48 3.61 -5.54
N TYR A 193 3.88 4.31 -4.57
CA TYR A 193 4.58 5.03 -3.51
C TYR A 193 4.78 4.13 -2.31
N ILE A 194 6.02 3.89 -1.97
CA ILE A 194 6.42 2.97 -0.91
C ILE A 194 6.09 3.53 0.46
N ASP A 195 6.27 4.85 0.64
CA ASP A 195 5.91 5.59 1.84
C ASP A 195 4.43 5.47 2.21
N GLU A 196 3.54 5.36 1.22
CA GLU A 196 2.11 5.12 1.47
C GLU A 196 1.85 3.74 2.04
N ALA A 197 2.45 2.71 1.44
CA ALA A 197 2.30 1.34 1.93
C ALA A 197 2.89 1.22 3.34
N GLU A 198 4.05 1.84 3.59
CA GLU A 198 4.72 1.84 4.89
C GLU A 198 3.88 2.55 5.95
N GLU A 199 3.29 3.70 5.62
CA GLU A 199 2.51 4.48 6.57
C GLU A 199 1.16 3.84 6.90
N MET A 200 0.44 3.29 5.91
CA MET A 200 -0.96 2.92 6.08
C MET A 200 -1.21 1.42 6.24
N ALA A 201 -0.44 0.56 5.57
CA ALA A 201 -0.81 -0.84 5.44
C ALA A 201 -0.52 -1.66 6.71
N ASP A 202 -1.40 -2.61 6.98
CA ASP A 202 -1.17 -3.70 7.92
C ASP A 202 -0.40 -4.83 7.22
N ARG A 203 -0.81 -5.16 5.99
CA ARG A 203 -0.14 -6.14 5.12
C ARG A 203 0.12 -5.54 3.74
N ILE A 204 1.22 -5.98 3.14
CA ILE A 204 1.69 -5.51 1.85
C ILE A 204 1.81 -6.70 0.89
N GLY A 205 1.20 -6.55 -0.29
CA GLY A 205 1.44 -7.42 -1.43
C GLY A 205 2.32 -6.69 -2.44
N VAL A 206 3.37 -7.33 -2.91
CA VAL A 206 4.21 -6.82 -3.99
C VAL A 206 3.84 -7.52 -5.28
N ILE A 207 3.47 -6.74 -6.30
CA ILE A 207 3.14 -7.25 -7.64
C ILE A 207 4.11 -6.69 -8.67
N ASN A 208 4.62 -7.56 -9.54
CA ASN A 208 5.47 -7.17 -10.66
C ASN A 208 5.21 -8.08 -11.87
N GLY A 209 5.16 -7.51 -13.07
CA GLY A 209 4.98 -8.27 -14.31
C GLY A 209 3.77 -9.22 -14.32
N GLY A 210 2.70 -8.87 -13.61
CA GLY A 210 1.47 -9.66 -13.50
C GLY A 210 1.53 -10.81 -12.49
N GLU A 211 2.54 -10.87 -11.64
CA GLU A 211 2.73 -11.89 -10.60
C GLU A 211 2.81 -11.28 -9.20
N ILE A 212 2.24 -11.95 -8.20
CA ILE A 212 2.46 -11.61 -6.79
C ILE A 212 3.80 -12.20 -6.38
N MET A 213 4.74 -11.31 -6.06
CA MET A 213 6.08 -11.66 -5.63
C MET A 213 6.10 -12.08 -4.17
N LEU A 214 5.26 -11.41 -3.35
CA LEU A 214 5.26 -11.60 -1.92
C LEU A 214 3.98 -11.00 -1.33
N VAL A 215 3.48 -11.59 -0.24
CA VAL A 215 2.44 -11.01 0.63
C VAL A 215 2.86 -11.24 2.06
N GLU A 216 3.06 -10.16 2.83
CA GLU A 216 3.52 -10.26 4.20
C GLU A 216 2.92 -9.15 5.08
N GLU A 217 2.88 -9.36 6.40
CA GLU A 217 2.64 -8.28 7.36
C GLU A 217 3.77 -7.26 7.28
N LYS A 218 3.44 -5.98 7.37
CA LYS A 218 4.43 -4.91 7.26
C LYS A 218 5.58 -5.08 8.27
N THR A 219 5.25 -5.38 9.52
CA THR A 219 6.24 -5.59 10.58
C THR A 219 7.15 -6.78 10.32
N GLU A 220 6.59 -7.88 9.81
CA GLU A 220 7.35 -9.08 9.44
C GLU A 220 8.23 -8.83 8.21
N LEU A 221 7.73 -8.09 7.23
CA LEU A 221 8.50 -7.70 6.05
C LEU A 221 9.74 -6.89 6.45
N MET A 222 9.54 -5.88 7.30
CA MET A 222 10.64 -5.07 7.83
C MET A 222 11.60 -5.87 8.72
N ARG A 223 11.12 -6.88 9.45
CA ARG A 223 11.95 -7.75 10.27
C ARG A 223 12.80 -8.73 9.44
N LYS A 224 12.18 -9.37 8.41
CA LYS A 224 12.82 -10.42 7.61
C LYS A 224 13.77 -9.88 6.55
N LEU A 225 13.42 -8.76 5.91
CA LEU A 225 14.15 -8.21 4.77
C LEU A 225 14.83 -6.88 5.08
N GLY A 226 14.48 -6.25 6.19
CA GLY A 226 15.08 -5.00 6.63
C GLY A 226 16.47 -5.25 7.19
N LYS A 227 17.49 -4.81 6.46
CA LYS A 227 18.86 -4.77 6.96
C LYS A 227 19.03 -3.57 7.88
N LYS A 228 19.76 -3.76 8.96
CA LYS A 228 20.19 -2.66 9.83
C LYS A 228 21.62 -2.29 9.49
N GLN A 229 21.90 -1.01 9.47
CA GLN A 229 23.24 -0.49 9.23
C GLN A 229 23.67 0.35 10.44
N LEU A 230 24.83 0.04 10.97
CA LEU A 230 25.53 0.89 11.92
C LEU A 230 26.58 1.68 11.14
N THR A 231 26.42 2.99 11.09
CA THR A 231 27.36 3.91 10.47
C THR A 231 28.17 4.58 11.57
N LEU A 232 29.49 4.48 11.47
CA LEU A 232 30.46 5.08 12.37
C LEU A 232 31.18 6.20 11.63
N GLN A 233 31.05 7.44 12.11
CA GLN A 233 31.81 8.57 11.58
C GLN A 233 33.17 8.62 12.23
N LEU A 234 34.23 8.42 11.46
CA LEU A 234 35.59 8.35 11.95
C LEU A 234 36.18 9.73 12.27
N GLU A 235 37.02 9.79 13.30
CA GLU A 235 37.82 10.96 13.59
C GLU A 235 38.94 11.17 12.55
N THR A 236 39.52 10.07 12.09
CA THR A 236 40.59 10.08 11.07
C THR A 236 40.19 9.18 9.91
N PRO A 237 40.26 9.68 8.66
CA PRO A 237 39.91 8.86 7.51
C PRO A 237 40.79 7.62 7.38
N LEU A 238 40.18 6.48 7.05
CA LEU A 238 40.87 5.24 6.74
C LEU A 238 41.11 5.13 5.23
N SER A 239 42.35 4.91 4.83
CA SER A 239 42.71 4.62 3.45
C SER A 239 42.40 3.18 3.04
N ALA A 240 42.39 2.25 3.99
CA ALA A 240 42.02 0.84 3.79
C ALA A 240 41.55 0.24 5.11
N LEU A 241 40.71 -0.80 5.06
CA LEU A 241 40.24 -1.53 6.22
C LEU A 241 41.39 -2.37 6.79
N PRO A 242 41.72 -2.25 8.11
CA PRO A 242 42.70 -3.11 8.74
C PRO A 242 42.33 -4.60 8.66
N ALA A 243 43.34 -5.48 8.52
CA ALA A 243 43.11 -6.91 8.39
C ALA A 243 42.36 -7.51 9.62
N ALA A 244 42.53 -6.94 10.81
CA ALA A 244 41.83 -7.36 12.01
C ALA A 244 40.30 -7.14 11.94
N LEU A 245 39.82 -6.26 11.08
CA LEU A 245 38.41 -5.94 10.88
C LEU A 245 37.81 -6.60 9.63
N ALA A 246 38.60 -7.28 8.82
CA ALA A 246 38.13 -7.89 7.57
C ALA A 246 37.01 -8.93 7.75
N GLY A 247 36.96 -9.58 8.93
CA GLY A 247 35.94 -10.58 9.28
C GLY A 247 34.55 -10.02 9.59
N TYR A 248 34.40 -8.70 9.78
CA TYR A 248 33.14 -8.09 10.16
C TYR A 248 32.26 -7.62 8.97
N GLY A 249 32.75 -7.74 7.73
CA GLY A 249 31.96 -7.29 6.57
C GLY A 249 31.70 -5.78 6.56
N LEU A 250 32.71 -4.98 6.88
CA LEU A 250 32.63 -3.53 6.94
C LEU A 250 32.90 -2.91 5.57
N ASP A 251 32.06 -1.93 5.21
CA ASP A 251 32.28 -1.09 4.03
C ASP A 251 32.86 0.26 4.43
N VAL A 252 33.88 0.72 3.70
CA VAL A 252 34.50 2.05 3.89
C VAL A 252 33.86 3.03 2.92
N ALA A 253 33.20 4.05 3.43
CA ALA A 253 32.46 5.02 2.65
C ALA A 253 32.98 6.44 2.80
N LYS A 254 32.50 7.37 1.94
CA LYS A 254 32.83 8.79 1.93
C LYS A 254 34.33 9.12 2.01
N GLY A 255 35.10 8.41 1.20
CA GLY A 255 36.55 8.66 1.14
C GLY A 255 37.29 8.29 2.42
N GLY A 256 36.80 7.28 3.13
CA GLY A 256 37.45 6.79 4.36
C GLY A 256 36.89 7.39 5.65
N ASN A 257 35.97 8.34 5.59
CA ASN A 257 35.44 9.02 6.77
C ASN A 257 34.33 8.27 7.50
N GLU A 258 33.76 7.21 6.87
CA GLU A 258 32.69 6.41 7.46
C GLU A 258 32.97 4.92 7.32
N LEU A 259 32.66 4.17 8.38
CA LEU A 259 32.54 2.71 8.35
C LEU A 259 31.09 2.32 8.46
N ILE A 260 30.65 1.43 7.59
CA ILE A 260 29.27 0.93 7.55
C ILE A 260 29.31 -0.57 7.86
N TYR A 261 28.62 -0.96 8.93
CA TYR A 261 28.37 -2.35 9.30
C TYR A 261 26.93 -2.71 9.02
N THR A 262 26.69 -3.65 8.12
CA THR A 262 25.36 -4.14 7.77
C THR A 262 25.09 -5.47 8.48
N TYR A 263 23.95 -5.56 9.21
CA TYR A 263 23.57 -6.75 9.97
C TYR A 263 22.08 -7.05 9.86
N GLU A 264 21.69 -8.31 10.05
CA GLU A 264 20.29 -8.75 10.06
C GLU A 264 19.65 -8.52 11.43
N GLY A 265 18.36 -8.23 11.46
CA GLY A 265 17.66 -7.67 12.62
C GLY A 265 17.75 -8.44 13.95
N ASP A 266 17.88 -9.77 13.91
CA ASP A 266 17.83 -10.61 15.12
C ASP A 266 19.21 -11.02 15.68
N GLY A 267 20.29 -10.93 14.89
CA GLY A 267 21.66 -11.39 15.28
C GLY A 267 22.60 -10.29 15.79
N GLY A 268 22.32 -9.04 15.48
CA GLY A 268 23.32 -7.97 15.50
C GLY A 268 23.81 -7.46 16.86
N ARG A 269 23.15 -7.79 17.98
CA ARG A 269 23.53 -7.17 19.27
C ARG A 269 24.87 -7.67 19.82
N THR A 270 25.15 -8.95 19.68
CA THR A 270 26.43 -9.55 20.11
C THR A 270 27.56 -9.13 19.17
N ASP A 271 27.27 -9.05 17.87
CA ASP A 271 28.24 -8.71 16.84
C ASP A 271 28.64 -7.21 16.89
N ILE A 272 27.73 -6.32 17.25
CA ILE A 272 28.04 -4.88 17.43
C ILE A 272 29.01 -4.68 18.60
N ILE A 273 28.80 -5.36 19.73
CA ILE A 273 29.70 -5.25 20.88
C ILE A 273 31.09 -5.75 20.53
N ALA A 274 31.18 -6.86 19.81
CA ALA A 274 32.44 -7.41 19.34
C ALA A 274 33.14 -6.48 18.36
N LEU A 275 32.37 -5.88 17.44
CA LEU A 275 32.88 -4.90 16.48
C LEU A 275 33.43 -3.65 17.18
N LEU A 276 32.69 -3.07 18.13
CA LEU A 276 33.15 -1.86 18.85
C LEU A 276 34.41 -2.12 19.63
N LYS A 277 34.56 -3.33 20.24
CA LYS A 277 35.78 -3.74 20.89
C LYS A 277 36.93 -3.91 19.89
N ALA A 278 36.70 -4.53 18.74
CA ALA A 278 37.73 -4.69 17.72
C ALA A 278 38.19 -3.36 17.13
N LEU A 279 37.31 -2.35 17.04
CA LEU A 279 37.67 -0.99 16.64
C LEU A 279 38.58 -0.32 17.69
N ASP A 280 38.27 -0.47 18.96
CA ASP A 280 39.10 0.06 20.05
C ASP A 280 40.48 -0.62 20.09
N ASP A 281 40.54 -1.94 19.95
CA ASP A 281 41.78 -2.73 19.86
C ASP A 281 42.62 -2.30 18.63
N ALA A 282 41.97 -1.89 17.52
CA ALA A 282 42.66 -1.37 16.35
C ALA A 282 42.97 0.14 16.44
N SER A 283 42.70 0.78 17.58
CA SER A 283 42.88 2.23 17.80
C SER A 283 42.11 3.12 16.81
N ILE A 284 40.99 2.62 16.27
CA ILE A 284 40.10 3.40 15.38
C ILE A 284 39.08 4.11 16.24
N ARG A 285 39.16 5.45 16.23
CA ARG A 285 38.23 6.33 16.95
C ARG A 285 37.16 6.89 16.02
N PHE A 286 35.96 7.00 16.56
CA PHE A 286 34.82 7.60 15.87
C PHE A 286 34.23 8.73 16.72
N LYS A 287 33.74 9.78 16.07
CA LYS A 287 33.15 10.96 16.70
C LYS A 287 31.64 10.85 16.85
N ASP A 288 31.00 9.99 16.04
CA ASP A 288 29.56 9.78 16.06
C ASP A 288 29.23 8.38 15.55
N LEU A 289 28.14 7.81 16.05
CA LEU A 289 27.58 6.56 15.54
C LEU A 289 26.05 6.69 15.43
N HIS A 290 25.49 6.21 14.36
CA HIS A 290 24.05 6.12 14.20
C HIS A 290 23.64 4.82 13.55
N THR A 291 22.43 4.36 13.89
CA THR A 291 21.86 3.15 13.30
C THR A 291 20.74 3.53 12.37
N THR A 292 20.78 3.05 11.15
CA THR A 292 19.68 3.14 10.19
C THR A 292 19.13 1.76 9.93
N GLN A 293 17.83 1.68 9.69
CA GLN A 293 17.18 0.46 9.20
C GLN A 293 16.83 0.68 7.74
N SER A 294 17.00 -0.35 6.90
CA SER A 294 16.54 -0.30 5.51
C SER A 294 15.10 0.15 5.46
N SER A 295 14.80 1.05 4.57
CA SER A 295 13.44 1.47 4.26
C SER A 295 12.71 0.33 3.52
N LEU A 296 11.40 0.39 3.49
CA LEU A 296 10.61 -0.49 2.62
C LEU A 296 11.02 -0.32 1.15
N GLU A 297 11.53 0.87 0.77
CA GLU A 297 12.06 1.17 -0.56
C GLU A 297 13.28 0.30 -0.91
N ASP A 298 14.23 0.18 0.00
CA ASP A 298 15.43 -0.66 -0.20
C ASP A 298 15.03 -2.13 -0.39
N ILE A 299 14.07 -2.59 0.41
CA ILE A 299 13.51 -3.94 0.31
C ILE A 299 12.83 -4.15 -1.04
N PHE A 300 11.99 -3.21 -1.45
CA PHE A 300 11.27 -3.27 -2.72
C PHE A 300 12.21 -3.30 -3.92
N VAL A 301 13.22 -2.43 -3.94
CA VAL A 301 14.24 -2.40 -5.00
C VAL A 301 15.01 -3.71 -5.06
N SER A 302 15.35 -4.30 -3.91
CA SER A 302 16.04 -5.60 -3.85
C SER A 302 15.20 -6.75 -4.41
N LEU A 303 13.90 -6.77 -4.10
CA LEU A 303 12.96 -7.76 -4.62
C LEU A 303 12.79 -7.67 -6.14
N LEU A 304 12.77 -6.45 -6.69
CA LEU A 304 12.65 -6.26 -8.14
C LEU A 304 13.94 -6.65 -8.90
N ARG A 305 15.12 -6.48 -8.30
CA ARG A 305 16.42 -6.83 -8.91
C ARG A 305 16.75 -8.32 -8.80
N GLY A 306 16.30 -8.99 -7.74
CA GLY A 306 16.59 -10.42 -7.49
C GLY A 306 15.92 -11.38 -8.48
N ASN A 307 15.02 -10.88 -9.36
CA ASN A 307 14.29 -11.65 -10.37
C ASN A 307 14.69 -11.29 -11.81
N GLN A 308 15.81 -10.62 -12.02
CA GLN A 308 16.47 -10.47 -13.31
C GLN A 308 17.67 -11.43 -13.35
#